data_50a604bd69bdb8e7242ac605d5d90e27
#
_entry.id   50a604bd69bdb8e7242ac605d5d90e27
#
_cell.length_a   1.000
_cell.length_b   1.000
_cell.length_c   1.000
_cell.angle_alpha   90.00
_cell.angle_beta   90.00
_cell.angle_gamma   90.00
#
_symmetry.space_group_name_H-M   'P 1'
#
loop_
_entity.id
_entity.type
_entity.pdbx_description
1 polymer ?
#
loop_
_entity_poly.entity_id
_entity_poly.type
_entity_poly.pdbx_seq_one_letter_code
_entity_poly.pdbx_strand_id
1 'polypeptide(L)'
;MLACACNPSAIRFDEVMFPYVALTKDGAWQPGPYEGVELMILHKHESTGGLVVLRKFKAGRTIPAHTHPKANEWAYVLSGEWEESGTTYTTGALFFAPKGTRHGPHVARTDVISLTMFDGPLTVG
;
A
#
# COMPACT_ATOMS: atom_id res chain seq x y z
N MET A 1 -27.57 6.07 -2.46
CA MET A 1 -27.91 5.56 -2.84
C MET A 1 -28.51 5.10 -3.15
N LEU A 2 -28.43 4.97 -3.33
CA LEU A 2 -29.01 4.35 -3.74
C LEU A 2 -29.73 3.69 -3.95
N ALA A 3 -30.09 3.79 -3.91
CA ALA A 3 -30.94 3.10 -3.94
C ALA A 3 -31.20 2.32 -4.66
N CYS A 4 -31.10 2.33 -4.94
CA CYS A 4 -31.72 1.56 -5.69
C CYS A 4 -31.76 0.37 -5.26
N ALA A 5 -32.59 0.34 -4.64
CA ALA A 5 -32.85 -0.85 -4.36
C ALA A 5 -32.42 -1.67 -5.41
N CYS A 6 -31.49 -2.30 -5.21
CA CYS A 6 -31.11 -3.14 -6.20
C CYS A 6 -32.08 -4.25 -6.28
N ASN A 7 -32.83 -4.21 -7.25
CA ASN A 7 -33.62 -5.35 -7.62
C ASN A 7 -32.65 -6.35 -8.23
N PRO A 8 -32.43 -7.50 -7.61
CA PRO A 8 -31.49 -8.48 -8.17
C PRO A 8 -31.82 -8.90 -9.59
N SER A 9 -33.10 -8.90 -9.94
CA SER A 9 -33.49 -9.25 -11.29
C SER A 9 -33.13 -8.20 -12.32
N ALA A 10 -32.72 -7.01 -11.87
CA ALA A 10 -32.22 -5.97 -12.75
C ALA A 10 -30.73 -6.09 -13.01
N ILE A 11 -30.03 -6.97 -12.32
CA ILE A 11 -28.61 -7.18 -12.55
C ILE A 11 -28.43 -7.92 -13.87
N ARG A 12 -27.58 -7.35 -14.70
CA ARG A 12 -27.32 -7.92 -16.01
C ARG A 12 -25.95 -8.54 -16.01
N PHE A 13 -25.81 -9.70 -16.60
CA PHE A 13 -24.53 -10.40 -16.61
C PHE A 13 -23.50 -9.74 -17.51
N ASP A 14 -23.92 -8.89 -18.43
CA ASP A 14 -23.01 -8.12 -19.25
C ASP A 14 -22.61 -6.80 -18.62
N GLU A 15 -23.16 -6.46 -17.44
CA GLU A 15 -22.76 -5.28 -16.72
C GLU A 15 -21.44 -5.50 -16.00
N VAL A 16 -20.82 -4.38 -15.64
CA VAL A 16 -19.48 -4.40 -15.09
C VAL A 16 -19.45 -5.13 -13.77
N MET A 17 -18.79 -6.24 -13.77
CA MET A 17 -18.25 -6.84 -12.56
C MET A 17 -16.82 -6.34 -12.44
N PHE A 18 -16.23 -6.45 -11.27
CA PHE A 18 -14.82 -6.11 -11.15
C PHE A 18 -14.04 -7.12 -12.01
N PRO A 19 -13.38 -6.66 -13.06
CA PRO A 19 -12.64 -7.57 -13.95
C PRO A 19 -11.39 -8.15 -13.30
N TYR A 20 -11.00 -7.61 -12.14
CA TYR A 20 -9.84 -8.06 -11.41
C TYR A 20 -10.14 -8.09 -9.93
N VAL A 21 -9.80 -9.18 -9.27
CA VAL A 21 -9.91 -9.32 -7.82
C VAL A 21 -8.64 -10.00 -7.32
N ALA A 22 -7.99 -9.42 -6.32
CA ALA A 22 -6.87 -10.03 -5.64
C ALA A 22 -7.29 -10.41 -4.23
N LEU A 23 -6.96 -11.62 -3.82
CA LEU A 23 -7.23 -12.08 -2.46
C LEU A 23 -5.89 -12.23 -1.72
N THR A 24 -5.77 -11.56 -0.58
CA THR A 24 -4.51 -11.59 0.17
C THR A 24 -4.16 -12.99 0.65
N LYS A 25 -5.17 -13.82 0.91
CA LYS A 25 -4.92 -15.20 1.34
C LYS A 25 -4.22 -16.04 0.29
N ASP A 26 -4.30 -15.64 -0.98
CA ASP A 26 -3.67 -16.36 -2.09
C ASP A 26 -2.38 -15.68 -2.55
N GLY A 27 -2.03 -14.56 -1.94
CA GLY A 27 -0.83 -13.82 -2.30
C GLY A 27 0.41 -14.38 -1.65
N ALA A 28 1.56 -13.97 -2.14
CA ALA A 28 2.84 -14.37 -1.60
C ALA A 28 3.63 -13.13 -1.16
N TRP A 29 4.24 -13.22 0.01
CA TRP A 29 5.17 -12.21 0.47
C TRP A 29 6.51 -12.41 -0.21
N GLN A 30 7.12 -11.32 -0.63
CA GLN A 30 8.45 -11.33 -1.23
C GLN A 30 9.30 -10.23 -0.60
N PRO A 31 10.63 -10.35 -0.66
CA PRO A 31 11.49 -9.34 -0.06
C PRO A 31 11.23 -7.96 -0.65
N GLY A 32 11.19 -6.96 0.23
CA GLY A 32 11.13 -5.57 -0.16
C GLY A 32 12.53 -4.97 -0.32
N PRO A 33 12.61 -3.66 -0.55
CA PRO A 33 13.90 -3.00 -0.80
C PRO A 33 14.79 -2.86 0.42
N TYR A 34 14.27 -3.14 1.62
CA TYR A 34 15.03 -3.06 2.86
C TYR A 34 14.86 -4.32 3.67
N GLU A 35 15.88 -4.65 4.46
CA GLU A 35 15.79 -5.78 5.37
C GLU A 35 14.64 -5.60 6.35
N GLY A 36 13.90 -6.67 6.58
CA GLY A 36 12.74 -6.64 7.48
C GLY A 36 11.47 -6.09 6.83
N VAL A 37 11.52 -5.79 5.53
CA VAL A 37 10.36 -5.34 4.77
C VAL A 37 9.99 -6.38 3.75
N GLU A 38 8.71 -6.74 3.72
CA GLU A 38 8.17 -7.66 2.73
C GLU A 38 7.02 -7.01 2.00
N LEU A 39 6.85 -7.38 0.75
CA LEU A 39 5.78 -6.87 -0.12
C LEU A 39 4.91 -8.01 -0.59
N MET A 40 3.61 -7.74 -0.66
CA MET A 40 2.67 -8.59 -1.38
C MET A 40 2.02 -7.72 -2.45
N ILE A 41 2.31 -7.99 -3.70
CA ILE A 41 1.75 -7.21 -4.81
C ILE A 41 0.31 -7.65 -5.01
N LEU A 42 -0.61 -6.71 -4.87
CA LEU A 42 -2.04 -6.96 -5.12
C LEU A 42 -2.43 -6.60 -6.54
N HIS A 43 -1.80 -5.59 -7.11
CA HIS A 43 -2.07 -5.19 -8.48
C HIS A 43 -0.88 -4.40 -9.04
N LYS A 44 -0.58 -4.64 -10.29
CA LYS A 44 0.42 -3.86 -11.03
C LYS A 44 -0.27 -3.25 -12.24
N HIS A 45 -0.13 -1.95 -12.41
CA HIS A 45 -0.68 -1.25 -13.56
C HIS A 45 0.36 -1.25 -14.67
N GLU A 46 0.09 -2.02 -15.72
CA GLU A 46 1.11 -2.29 -16.75
C GLU A 46 1.58 -1.04 -17.48
N SER A 47 0.68 -0.12 -17.77
CA SER A 47 1.05 1.06 -18.57
C SER A 47 1.85 2.10 -17.78
N THR A 48 1.69 2.17 -16.47
CA THR A 48 2.38 3.18 -15.64
C THR A 48 3.47 2.59 -14.78
N GLY A 49 3.46 1.28 -14.55
CA GLY A 49 4.31 0.63 -13.57
C GLY A 49 3.84 0.82 -12.15
N GLY A 50 2.68 1.43 -11.94
CA GLY A 50 2.13 1.65 -10.61
C GLY A 50 1.79 0.34 -9.91
N LEU A 51 1.76 0.39 -8.58
CA LEU A 51 1.57 -0.78 -7.74
C LEU A 51 0.54 -0.50 -6.65
N VAL A 52 -0.23 -1.53 -6.33
CA VAL A 52 -0.99 -1.60 -5.08
C VAL A 52 -0.43 -2.79 -4.32
N VAL A 53 0.12 -2.52 -3.15
CA VAL A 53 0.83 -3.55 -2.39
C VAL A 53 0.43 -3.52 -0.92
N LEU A 54 0.50 -4.68 -0.27
CA LEU A 54 0.64 -4.72 1.17
C LEU A 54 2.12 -4.71 1.48
N ARG A 55 2.50 -3.95 2.49
CA ARG A 55 3.87 -3.96 3.01
C ARG A 55 3.83 -4.42 4.47
N LYS A 56 4.76 -5.28 4.81
CA LYS A 56 4.96 -5.72 6.18
C LYS A 56 6.32 -5.25 6.65
N PHE A 57 6.33 -4.54 7.76
CA PHE A 57 7.57 -4.06 8.38
C PHE A 57 7.74 -4.79 9.70
N LYS A 58 8.87 -5.46 9.85
CA LYS A 58 9.16 -6.20 11.07
C LYS A 58 9.45 -5.24 12.22
N ALA A 59 8.91 -5.55 13.40
CA ALA A 59 9.13 -4.75 14.61
C ALA A 59 10.63 -4.48 14.84
N GLY A 60 10.93 -3.25 15.22
CA GLY A 60 12.29 -2.81 15.51
C GLY A 60 13.09 -2.37 14.30
N ARG A 61 12.56 -2.51 13.09
CA ARG A 61 13.28 -2.08 11.89
C ARG A 61 13.11 -0.59 11.66
N THR A 62 14.21 0.03 11.24
CA THR A 62 14.23 1.42 10.83
C THR A 62 14.44 1.47 9.32
N ILE A 63 13.54 2.16 8.64
CA ILE A 63 13.67 2.40 7.21
C ILE A 63 14.32 3.76 7.06
N PRO A 64 15.50 3.86 6.41
CA PRO A 64 16.17 5.14 6.28
C PRO A 64 15.36 6.12 5.43
N ALA A 65 15.62 7.39 5.62
CA ALA A 65 15.01 8.43 4.80
C ALA A 65 15.41 8.20 3.33
N HIS A 66 14.43 8.35 2.45
CA HIS A 66 14.62 8.04 1.03
C HIS A 66 13.60 8.78 0.18
N THR A 67 13.74 8.66 -1.12
CA THR A 67 12.77 9.19 -2.07
C THR A 67 12.24 8.08 -2.96
N HIS A 68 11.09 8.31 -3.57
CA HIS A 68 10.60 7.51 -4.69
C HIS A 68 10.60 8.43 -5.90
N PRO A 69 11.65 8.39 -6.74
CA PRO A 69 11.81 9.38 -7.79
C PRO A 69 10.81 9.26 -8.94
N LYS A 70 10.14 8.12 -9.05
CA LYS A 70 9.25 7.85 -10.19
C LYS A 70 7.79 7.70 -9.81
N ALA A 71 7.42 7.90 -8.55
CA ALA A 71 6.05 7.68 -8.12
C ALA A 71 5.65 8.54 -6.94
N ASN A 72 4.39 8.94 -6.92
CA ASN A 72 3.75 9.40 -5.69
C ASN A 72 3.40 8.18 -4.87
N GLU A 73 3.43 8.32 -3.56
CA GLU A 73 3.11 7.24 -2.64
C GLU A 73 1.97 7.62 -1.71
N TRP A 74 1.01 6.72 -1.57
CA TRP A 74 -0.03 6.77 -0.53
C TRP A 74 0.13 5.52 0.32
N ALA A 75 0.25 5.68 1.63
CA ALA A 75 0.41 4.55 2.55
C ALA A 75 -0.60 4.66 3.68
N TYR A 76 -1.39 3.60 3.85
CA TYR A 76 -2.43 3.54 4.86
C TYR A 76 -2.09 2.44 5.86
N VAL A 77 -1.99 2.80 7.15
CA VAL A 77 -1.65 1.83 8.19
C VAL A 77 -2.87 0.97 8.51
N LEU A 78 -2.76 -0.32 8.23
CA LEU A 78 -3.81 -1.29 8.57
C LEU A 78 -3.66 -1.80 9.98
N SER A 79 -2.42 -2.00 10.46
CA SER A 79 -2.16 -2.50 11.80
C SER A 79 -0.76 -2.14 12.24
N GLY A 80 -0.57 -2.08 13.56
CA GLY A 80 0.73 -1.82 14.15
C GLY A 80 0.96 -0.37 14.50
N GLU A 81 2.17 -0.10 15.02
CA GLU A 81 2.60 1.23 15.44
C GLU A 81 3.78 1.68 14.59
N TRP A 82 3.59 2.79 13.92
CA TRP A 82 4.52 3.37 12.98
C TRP A 82 5.00 4.71 13.50
N GLU A 83 6.29 4.86 13.68
CA GLU A 83 6.85 6.14 14.13
C GLU A 83 7.43 6.89 12.94
N GLU A 84 7.05 8.15 12.85
CA GLU A 84 7.50 9.05 11.80
C GLU A 84 7.92 10.35 12.46
N SER A 85 9.18 10.73 12.36
CA SER A 85 9.69 12.00 12.91
C SER A 85 9.29 12.21 14.36
N GLY A 86 9.39 11.17 15.17
CA GLY A 86 9.10 11.23 16.60
C GLY A 86 7.63 11.13 16.98
N THR A 87 6.74 11.02 16.03
CA THR A 87 5.31 10.81 16.29
C THR A 87 4.92 9.39 15.95
N THR A 88 4.18 8.73 16.84
CA THR A 88 3.69 7.38 16.61
C THR A 88 2.28 7.42 16.06
N TYR A 89 2.09 6.69 14.96
CA TYR A 89 0.80 6.55 14.30
C TYR A 89 0.35 5.10 14.36
N THR A 90 -0.96 4.89 14.38
CA THR A 90 -1.55 3.56 14.44
C THR A 90 -2.52 3.37 13.29
N THR A 91 -3.31 2.28 13.35
CA THR A 91 -4.32 1.97 12.34
C THR A 91 -5.14 3.19 11.97
N GLY A 92 -5.30 3.41 10.68
CA GLY A 92 -6.11 4.51 10.16
C GLY A 92 -5.32 5.72 9.72
N ALA A 93 -4.00 5.74 9.91
CA ALA A 93 -3.17 6.86 9.44
C ALA A 93 -2.90 6.72 7.95
N LEU A 94 -3.09 7.80 7.21
CA LEU A 94 -2.74 7.88 5.80
C LEU A 94 -1.57 8.83 5.63
N PHE A 95 -0.52 8.35 4.97
CA PHE A 95 0.63 9.16 4.61
C PHE A 95 0.64 9.38 3.11
N PHE A 96 1.04 10.56 2.69
CA PHE A 96 1.24 10.88 1.28
C PHE A 96 2.61 11.51 1.08
N ALA A 97 3.36 10.98 0.12
CA ALA A 97 4.64 11.54 -0.29
C ALA A 97 4.60 11.82 -1.79
N PRO A 98 4.71 13.09 -2.19
CA PRO A 98 4.84 13.42 -3.61
C PRO A 98 6.11 12.82 -4.20
N LYS A 99 6.05 12.53 -5.48
CA LYS A 99 7.19 12.02 -6.24
C LYS A 99 8.45 12.84 -5.98
N GLY A 100 9.54 12.14 -5.69
CA GLY A 100 10.83 12.75 -5.45
C GLY A 100 10.99 13.42 -4.09
N THR A 101 9.97 13.45 -3.26
CA THR A 101 10.08 14.02 -1.91
C THR A 101 10.78 13.04 -0.99
N ARG A 102 11.80 13.55 -0.27
CA ARG A 102 12.48 12.75 0.73
C ARG A 102 11.60 12.61 1.97
N HIS A 103 11.43 11.39 2.43
CA HIS A 103 10.64 11.09 3.63
C HIS A 103 11.31 10.02 4.47
N GLY A 104 10.95 9.96 5.74
CA GLY A 104 11.56 9.09 6.74
C GLY A 104 12.56 9.84 7.60
N PRO A 105 13.31 9.14 8.47
CA PRO A 105 13.26 7.69 8.65
C PRO A 105 11.95 7.24 9.27
N HIS A 106 11.61 5.97 9.04
CA HIS A 106 10.42 5.33 9.57
C HIS A 106 10.84 4.24 10.55
N VAL A 107 10.14 4.11 11.66
CA VAL A 107 10.42 3.04 12.62
C VAL A 107 9.16 2.22 12.86
N ALA A 108 9.25 0.92 12.65
CA ALA A 108 8.19 0.00 13.03
C ALA A 108 8.35 -0.31 14.51
N ARG A 109 7.49 0.25 15.36
CA ARG A 109 7.56 -0.01 16.79
C ARG A 109 7.06 -1.40 17.12
N THR A 110 6.10 -1.87 16.36
CA THR A 110 5.62 -3.24 16.35
C THR A 110 5.67 -3.72 14.91
N ASP A 111 5.27 -4.96 14.63
CA ASP A 111 5.03 -5.34 13.24
C ASP A 111 3.95 -4.43 12.67
N VAL A 112 4.18 -3.92 11.46
CA VAL A 112 3.26 -3.00 10.79
C VAL A 112 2.85 -3.59 9.47
N ILE A 113 1.56 -3.52 9.18
CA ILE A 113 1.01 -3.82 7.85
C ILE A 113 0.44 -2.54 7.29
N SER A 114 0.85 -2.18 6.08
CA SER A 114 0.28 -1.03 5.38
C SER A 114 -0.25 -1.44 4.02
N LEU A 115 -1.33 -0.79 3.60
CA LEU A 115 -1.77 -0.83 2.22
C LEU A 115 -1.16 0.38 1.54
N THR A 116 -0.39 0.16 0.49
CA THR A 116 0.36 1.24 -0.16
C THR A 116 0.10 1.24 -1.65
N MET A 117 0.00 2.43 -2.21
CA MET A 117 -0.17 2.62 -3.64
C MET A 117 0.92 3.53 -4.16
N PHE A 118 1.46 3.15 -5.32
CA PHE A 118 2.40 3.96 -6.10
C PHE A 118 1.78 4.17 -7.48
N ASP A 119 1.80 5.38 -7.98
CA ASP A 119 1.25 5.67 -9.31
C ASP A 119 2.27 5.53 -10.43
N GLY A 120 3.45 5.04 -10.12
CA GLY A 120 4.53 4.75 -11.05
C GLY A 120 5.42 3.66 -10.49
N PRO A 121 6.54 3.36 -11.17
CA PRO A 121 7.44 2.30 -10.72
C PRO A 121 7.99 2.57 -9.32
N LEU A 122 8.02 1.53 -8.49
CA LEU A 122 8.64 1.60 -7.17
C LEU A 122 10.15 1.54 -7.33
N THR A 123 10.77 2.67 -7.16
CA THR A 123 12.24 2.81 -7.12
C THR A 123 12.61 3.60 -5.89
N VAL A 124 13.85 3.47 -5.44
CA VAL A 124 14.35 4.14 -4.25
C VAL A 124 15.56 4.96 -4.63
N GLY A 125 15.56 6.19 -4.18
CA GLY A 125 16.67 7.10 -4.36
C GLY A 125 17.17 7.70 -3.08
#